data_1d53101a1980125316cdddb39aae2566
#
_entry.id   1d53101a1980125316cdddb39aae2566
#
_cell.length_a   1.000
_cell.length_b   1.000
_cell.length_c   1.000
_cell.angle_alpha   90.00
_cell.angle_beta   90.00
_cell.angle_gamma   90.00
#
_symmetry.space_group_name_H-M   'P 1'
#
loop_
_entity.id
_entity.type
_entity.pdbx_description
1 polymer ?
#
loop_
_entity_poly.entity_id
_entity_poly.type
_entity_poly.pdbx_seq_one_letter_code
_entity_poly.pdbx_strand_id
1 'polypeptide(L)'
;MFKTTKMRIILGLMVAMIVGMGAAISPWADTCLAGNCKEKANGHGTLVFSDGTRRQFSFSAIRNEDGTAKGQAVIHNKAFDFKGNIDVACMEVVGNRARIAGIVKNTNDPAFDNNTAVFEVVDNGNPGRGNDTISTVYFSPPNTPPPTAAYCQAFENFPQLPVDNCNIQVDDCQ
;
A
#
# COMPACT_ATOMS: atom_id res chain seq x y z
N MET A 1 37.22 75.06 -36.60
CA MET A 1 38.24 73.97 -36.67
C MET A 1 37.70 72.82 -35.86
N PHE A 2 36.85 71.99 -36.49
CA PHE A 2 36.20 70.89 -35.78
C PHE A 2 36.75 69.57 -36.36
N LYS A 3 37.38 68.77 -35.48
CA LYS A 3 37.89 67.42 -35.76
C LYS A 3 36.76 66.39 -35.63
N THR A 4 36.37 65.81 -36.71
CA THR A 4 35.41 64.66 -36.73
C THR A 4 36.10 63.34 -36.38
N THR A 5 35.75 62.78 -35.25
CA THR A 5 36.24 61.44 -34.84
C THR A 5 35.34 60.39 -35.44
N LYS A 6 35.83 59.52 -36.26
CA LYS A 6 35.14 58.36 -36.86
C LYS A 6 34.99 57.26 -35.82
N MET A 7 33.76 56.96 -35.43
CA MET A 7 33.40 55.85 -34.57
C MET A 7 33.34 54.56 -35.41
N ARG A 8 34.26 53.66 -35.14
CA ARG A 8 34.28 52.31 -35.77
C ARG A 8 33.34 51.44 -34.94
N ILE A 9 32.23 50.99 -35.57
CA ILE A 9 31.33 49.99 -35.02
C ILE A 9 31.99 48.64 -35.25
N ILE A 10 32.39 47.98 -34.16
CA ILE A 10 32.82 46.59 -34.16
C ILE A 10 31.58 45.74 -33.94
N LEU A 11 31.20 45.05 -35.02
CA LEU A 11 30.09 44.08 -34.99
C LEU A 11 30.64 42.79 -34.32
N GLY A 12 30.37 42.67 -33.03
CA GLY A 12 30.71 41.47 -32.26
C GLY A 12 29.67 40.36 -32.51
N LEU A 13 30.13 39.32 -33.20
CA LEU A 13 29.36 38.10 -33.42
C LEU A 13 29.24 37.36 -32.08
N MET A 14 28.08 37.44 -31.42
CA MET A 14 27.79 36.58 -30.27
C MET A 14 27.35 35.20 -30.78
N VAL A 15 28.28 34.26 -30.71
CA VAL A 15 27.94 32.83 -30.85
C VAL A 15 27.29 32.38 -29.55
N ALA A 16 25.96 32.21 -29.55
CA ALA A 16 25.26 31.60 -28.45
C ALA A 16 25.54 30.10 -28.43
N MET A 17 26.38 29.64 -27.51
CA MET A 17 26.52 28.24 -27.18
C MET A 17 25.24 27.82 -26.43
N ILE A 18 24.37 27.12 -27.12
CA ILE A 18 23.28 26.37 -26.49
C ILE A 18 23.92 25.16 -25.83
N VAL A 19 24.19 25.26 -24.53
CA VAL A 19 24.52 24.10 -23.70
C VAL A 19 23.21 23.32 -23.52
N GLY A 20 23.05 22.28 -24.34
CA GLY A 20 21.99 21.31 -24.18
C GLY A 20 22.15 20.62 -22.81
N MET A 21 21.38 21.04 -21.82
CA MET A 21 21.15 20.22 -20.63
C MET A 21 20.38 18.99 -21.09
N GLY A 22 21.10 17.93 -21.42
CA GLY A 22 20.54 16.59 -21.53
C GLY A 22 19.99 16.20 -20.16
N ALA A 23 18.68 16.31 -19.97
CA ALA A 23 18.01 15.66 -18.86
C ALA A 23 18.33 14.18 -18.98
N ALA A 24 19.17 13.66 -18.09
CA ALA A 24 19.36 12.23 -17.93
C ALA A 24 18.00 11.66 -17.52
N ILE A 25 17.29 11.12 -18.49
CA ILE A 25 16.08 10.34 -18.24
C ILE A 25 16.57 9.11 -17.50
N SER A 26 16.28 9.06 -16.20
CA SER A 26 16.54 7.89 -15.39
C SER A 26 15.78 6.71 -16.00
N PRO A 27 16.47 5.61 -16.41
CA PRO A 27 15.82 4.48 -17.05
C PRO A 27 14.96 3.64 -16.07
N TRP A 28 14.78 4.12 -14.85
CA TRP A 28 14.04 3.46 -13.77
C TRP A 28 12.74 4.18 -13.41
N ALA A 29 12.35 5.21 -14.16
CA ALA A 29 10.99 5.67 -14.11
C ALA A 29 10.16 4.60 -14.83
N ASP A 30 9.73 3.56 -14.10
CA ASP A 30 8.60 2.74 -14.52
C ASP A 30 7.44 3.70 -14.73
N THR A 31 7.28 4.10 -15.98
CA THR A 31 6.10 4.79 -16.44
C THR A 31 4.97 3.78 -16.28
N CYS A 32 4.29 3.81 -15.14
CA CYS A 32 2.94 3.28 -15.04
C CYS A 32 2.13 4.04 -16.10
N LEU A 33 2.05 3.46 -17.31
CA LEU A 33 1.15 3.94 -18.31
C LEU A 33 -0.24 3.87 -17.68
N ALA A 34 -0.87 5.03 -17.50
CA ALA A 34 -2.23 5.15 -17.03
C ALA A 34 -3.10 4.15 -17.78
N GLY A 35 -3.45 3.04 -17.15
CA GLY A 35 -4.30 2.01 -17.76
C GLY A 35 -4.09 0.59 -17.28
N ASN A 36 -2.97 0.24 -16.63
CA ASN A 36 -2.72 -1.15 -16.20
C ASN A 36 -2.11 -1.31 -14.81
N CYS A 37 -1.97 -0.24 -14.05
CA CYS A 37 -1.51 -0.36 -12.68
C CYS A 37 -2.63 -0.95 -11.83
N LYS A 38 -2.35 -2.03 -11.09
CA LYS A 38 -3.27 -2.61 -10.13
C LYS A 38 -2.69 -2.44 -8.74
N GLU A 39 -3.43 -1.77 -7.89
CA GLU A 39 -3.07 -1.67 -6.48
C GLU A 39 -2.96 -3.06 -5.87
N LYS A 40 -1.92 -3.28 -5.09
CA LYS A 40 -1.64 -4.57 -4.46
C LYS A 40 -1.21 -4.36 -3.03
N ALA A 41 -1.56 -5.32 -2.19
CA ALA A 41 -1.03 -5.41 -0.84
C ALA A 41 -0.69 -6.86 -0.53
N ASN A 42 0.54 -7.11 -0.12
CA ASN A 42 1.04 -8.43 0.24
C ASN A 42 1.80 -8.36 1.55
N GLY A 43 1.74 -9.40 2.33
CA GLY A 43 2.53 -9.43 3.55
C GLY A 43 2.40 -10.73 4.32
N HIS A 44 3.38 -10.94 5.17
CA HIS A 44 3.38 -12.01 6.16
C HIS A 44 4.18 -11.57 7.37
N GLY A 45 3.86 -12.13 8.53
CA GLY A 45 4.62 -11.81 9.72
C GLY A 45 4.04 -12.37 11.00
N THR A 46 4.61 -11.92 12.09
CA THR A 46 4.20 -12.28 13.44
C THR A 46 4.00 -11.01 14.26
N LEU A 47 2.86 -10.88 14.91
CA LEU A 47 2.64 -9.93 15.98
C LEU A 47 2.99 -10.58 17.31
N VAL A 48 3.71 -9.86 18.16
CA VAL A 48 3.97 -10.24 19.55
C VAL A 48 3.27 -9.23 20.44
N PHE A 49 2.29 -9.68 21.20
CA PHE A 49 1.57 -8.84 22.16
C PHE A 49 2.38 -8.67 23.47
N SER A 50 2.00 -7.67 24.27
CA SER A 50 2.68 -7.36 25.55
C SER A 50 2.67 -8.51 26.54
N ASP A 51 1.72 -9.44 26.45
CA ASP A 51 1.63 -10.66 27.24
C ASP A 51 2.47 -11.83 26.71
N GLY A 52 3.23 -11.61 25.62
CA GLY A 52 4.04 -12.62 24.95
C GLY A 52 3.28 -13.52 23.99
N THR A 53 1.97 -13.34 23.84
CA THR A 53 1.19 -14.10 22.87
C THR A 53 1.54 -13.71 21.45
N ARG A 54 1.31 -14.63 20.50
CA ARG A 54 1.71 -14.45 19.11
C ARG A 54 0.52 -14.66 18.17
N ARG A 55 0.42 -13.76 17.20
CA ARG A 55 -0.44 -13.92 16.02
C ARG A 55 0.42 -13.99 14.78
N GLN A 56 0.22 -15.01 13.98
CA GLN A 56 0.81 -15.11 12.65
C GLN A 56 -0.23 -14.69 11.61
N PHE A 57 0.22 -14.02 10.56
CA PHE A 57 -0.62 -13.63 9.45
C PHE A 57 0.13 -13.77 8.12
N SER A 58 -0.62 -13.98 7.07
CA SER A 58 -0.17 -13.78 5.70
C SER A 58 -1.35 -13.30 4.88
N PHE A 59 -1.11 -12.44 3.91
CA PHE A 59 -2.16 -11.95 3.01
C PHE A 59 -1.58 -11.61 1.64
N SER A 60 -2.46 -11.68 0.65
CA SER A 60 -2.22 -11.17 -0.70
C SER A 60 -3.55 -10.67 -1.25
N ALA A 61 -3.59 -9.43 -1.69
CA ALA A 61 -4.78 -8.80 -2.24
C ALA A 61 -4.41 -7.96 -3.46
N ILE A 62 -5.28 -7.97 -4.46
CA ILE A 62 -5.20 -7.15 -5.67
C ILE A 62 -6.55 -6.45 -5.82
N ARG A 63 -6.52 -5.11 -5.92
CA ARG A 63 -7.71 -4.30 -6.14
C ARG A 63 -8.04 -4.22 -7.63
N ASN A 64 -9.34 -4.25 -7.93
CA ASN A 64 -9.90 -3.94 -9.23
C ASN A 64 -10.26 -2.45 -9.30
N GLU A 65 -10.46 -1.94 -10.51
CA GLU A 65 -10.81 -0.54 -10.76
C GLU A 65 -12.13 -0.10 -10.08
N ASP A 66 -13.06 -1.04 -9.87
CA ASP A 66 -14.34 -0.79 -9.20
C ASP A 66 -14.25 -0.79 -7.66
N GLY A 67 -13.03 -0.92 -7.09
CA GLY A 67 -12.80 -0.98 -5.65
C GLY A 67 -13.03 -2.34 -5.01
N THR A 68 -13.54 -3.33 -5.75
CA THR A 68 -13.52 -4.72 -5.31
C THR A 68 -12.11 -5.27 -5.30
N ALA A 69 -11.86 -6.33 -4.56
CA ALA A 69 -10.56 -6.96 -4.54
C ALA A 69 -10.67 -8.48 -4.60
N LYS A 70 -9.56 -9.10 -4.98
CA LYS A 70 -9.37 -10.54 -4.95
C LYS A 70 -8.14 -10.88 -4.13
N GLY A 71 -8.21 -11.96 -3.40
CA GLY A 71 -7.07 -12.43 -2.63
C GLY A 71 -7.49 -13.22 -1.42
N GLN A 72 -6.50 -13.54 -0.60
CA GLN A 72 -6.72 -14.29 0.62
C GLN A 72 -5.86 -13.75 1.75
N ALA A 73 -6.38 -13.84 2.98
CA ALA A 73 -5.57 -13.67 4.17
C ALA A 73 -5.76 -14.89 5.08
N VAL A 74 -4.69 -15.26 5.77
CA VAL A 74 -4.68 -16.32 6.78
C VAL A 74 -4.26 -15.71 8.10
N ILE A 75 -5.00 -16.02 9.15
CA ILE A 75 -4.72 -15.54 10.50
C ILE A 75 -4.67 -16.75 11.42
N HIS A 76 -3.61 -16.83 12.20
CA HIS A 76 -3.46 -17.81 13.26
C HIS A 76 -3.11 -17.09 14.56
N ASN A 77 -4.08 -16.98 15.44
CA ASN A 77 -3.92 -16.38 16.76
C ASN A 77 -3.82 -17.49 17.82
N LYS A 78 -2.59 -17.76 18.26
CA LYS A 78 -2.33 -18.82 19.24
C LYS A 78 -2.89 -18.56 20.63
N ALA A 79 -3.12 -17.29 20.99
CA ALA A 79 -3.70 -16.95 22.31
C ALA A 79 -5.14 -17.45 22.46
N PHE A 80 -5.90 -17.45 21.38
CA PHE A 80 -7.31 -17.84 21.35
C PHE A 80 -7.54 -19.12 20.57
N ASP A 81 -6.45 -19.84 20.21
CA ASP A 81 -6.50 -21.01 19.33
C ASP A 81 -7.35 -20.79 18.08
N PHE A 82 -7.33 -19.54 17.58
CA PHE A 82 -8.09 -19.16 16.40
C PHE A 82 -7.25 -19.31 15.13
N LYS A 83 -7.80 -20.00 14.15
CA LYS A 83 -7.28 -20.07 12.79
C LYS A 83 -8.43 -19.84 11.81
N GLY A 84 -8.24 -18.92 10.88
CA GLY A 84 -9.24 -18.63 9.86
C GLY A 84 -8.59 -18.10 8.58
N ASN A 85 -9.23 -18.38 7.46
CA ASN A 85 -8.92 -17.78 6.17
C ASN A 85 -9.93 -16.67 5.91
N ILE A 86 -9.50 -15.61 5.23
CA ILE A 86 -10.37 -14.52 4.81
C ILE A 86 -10.31 -14.46 3.29
N ASP A 87 -11.44 -14.68 2.63
CA ASP A 87 -11.58 -14.43 1.21
C ASP A 87 -11.78 -12.94 1.01
N VAL A 88 -10.77 -12.26 0.44
CA VAL A 88 -10.78 -10.81 0.26
C VAL A 88 -11.87 -10.40 -0.72
N ALA A 89 -12.67 -9.41 -0.36
CA ALA A 89 -13.78 -8.89 -1.16
C ALA A 89 -13.58 -7.42 -1.57
N CYS A 90 -12.93 -6.61 -0.73
CA CYS A 90 -12.56 -5.24 -1.08
C CYS A 90 -11.22 -4.86 -0.48
N MET A 91 -10.58 -3.87 -1.11
CA MET A 91 -9.38 -3.22 -0.64
C MET A 91 -9.40 -1.74 -1.04
N GLU A 92 -8.86 -0.90 -0.18
CA GLU A 92 -8.56 0.50 -0.49
C GLU A 92 -7.11 0.77 -0.13
N VAL A 93 -6.40 1.42 -1.03
CA VAL A 93 -5.00 1.82 -0.84
C VAL A 93 -4.93 3.34 -0.81
N VAL A 94 -4.21 3.88 0.16
CA VAL A 94 -3.92 5.31 0.27
C VAL A 94 -2.46 5.46 0.66
N GLY A 95 -1.63 5.81 -0.30
CA GLY A 95 -0.18 5.88 -0.14
C GLY A 95 0.39 4.52 0.28
N ASN A 96 1.05 4.46 1.42
CA ASN A 96 1.67 3.24 1.94
C ASN A 96 0.74 2.40 2.84
N ARG A 97 -0.55 2.68 2.86
CA ARG A 97 -1.54 2.01 3.71
C ARG A 97 -2.58 1.28 2.86
N ALA A 98 -2.92 0.05 3.25
CA ALA A 98 -4.01 -0.70 2.66
C ALA A 98 -5.00 -1.15 3.73
N ARG A 99 -6.29 -0.91 3.50
CA ARG A 99 -7.43 -1.48 4.24
C ARG A 99 -7.98 -2.65 3.46
N ILE A 100 -8.06 -3.79 4.08
CA ILE A 100 -8.45 -5.05 3.46
C ILE A 100 -9.62 -5.63 4.24
N ALA A 101 -10.69 -5.98 3.54
CA ALA A 101 -11.82 -6.67 4.14
C ALA A 101 -12.29 -7.85 3.27
N GLY A 102 -12.87 -8.82 3.94
CA GLY A 102 -13.35 -10.04 3.29
C GLY A 102 -14.18 -10.90 4.22
N ILE A 103 -14.52 -12.08 3.74
CA ILE A 103 -15.36 -13.03 4.48
C ILE A 103 -14.50 -14.13 5.07
N VAL A 104 -14.68 -14.38 6.36
CA VAL A 104 -14.00 -15.48 7.05
C VAL A 104 -14.53 -16.82 6.53
N LYS A 105 -13.62 -17.69 6.17
CA LYS A 105 -13.87 -19.04 5.68
C LYS A 105 -12.92 -20.04 6.35
N ASN A 106 -13.33 -21.29 6.40
CA ASN A 106 -12.46 -22.38 6.88
C ASN A 106 -11.82 -22.07 8.25
N THR A 107 -12.61 -21.56 9.17
CA THR A 107 -12.17 -21.29 10.54
C THR A 107 -12.37 -22.51 11.43
N ASN A 108 -11.51 -22.65 12.45
CA ASN A 108 -11.68 -23.65 13.51
C ASN A 108 -12.69 -23.22 14.59
N ASP A 109 -13.16 -21.96 14.56
CA ASP A 109 -14.21 -21.45 15.43
C ASP A 109 -15.46 -21.09 14.62
N PRO A 110 -16.53 -21.91 14.67
CA PRO A 110 -17.75 -21.68 13.89
C PRO A 110 -18.42 -20.33 14.16
N ALA A 111 -18.17 -19.69 15.31
CA ALA A 111 -18.73 -18.39 15.63
C ALA A 111 -18.25 -17.28 14.70
N PHE A 112 -17.11 -17.46 14.03
CA PHE A 112 -16.55 -16.51 13.09
C PHE A 112 -16.78 -16.87 11.62
N ASP A 113 -17.29 -18.07 11.34
CA ASP A 113 -17.52 -18.49 9.95
C ASP A 113 -18.54 -17.58 9.27
N ASN A 114 -18.23 -17.14 8.05
CA ASN A 114 -19.02 -16.20 7.26
C ASN A 114 -19.14 -14.77 7.83
N ASN A 115 -18.43 -14.42 8.90
CA ASN A 115 -18.36 -13.04 9.35
C ASN A 115 -17.47 -12.21 8.43
N THR A 116 -17.76 -10.91 8.31
CA THR A 116 -16.84 -9.96 7.69
C THR A 116 -15.66 -9.72 8.64
N ALA A 117 -14.46 -9.83 8.11
CA ALA A 117 -13.23 -9.45 8.79
C ALA A 117 -12.61 -8.25 8.09
N VAL A 118 -12.05 -7.31 8.85
CA VAL A 118 -11.32 -6.15 8.32
C VAL A 118 -10.06 -5.89 9.11
N PHE A 119 -9.00 -5.51 8.42
CA PHE A 119 -7.74 -5.08 9.00
C PHE A 119 -7.04 -4.05 8.11
N GLU A 120 -6.09 -3.33 8.68
CA GLU A 120 -5.25 -2.38 7.96
C GLU A 120 -3.79 -2.76 8.09
N VAL A 121 -3.02 -2.45 7.05
CA VAL A 121 -1.57 -2.65 6.99
C VAL A 121 -0.91 -1.37 6.55
N VAL A 122 0.32 -1.13 7.03
CA VAL A 122 1.14 0.01 6.63
C VAL A 122 2.53 -0.50 6.28
N ASP A 123 2.95 -0.22 5.05
CA ASP A 123 4.31 -0.45 4.56
C ASP A 123 5.16 0.78 4.91
N ASN A 124 6.05 0.65 5.85
CA ASN A 124 6.97 1.72 6.25
C ASN A 124 8.38 1.53 5.65
N GLY A 125 8.48 0.74 4.61
CA GLY A 125 9.68 0.53 3.81
C GLY A 125 10.54 -0.66 4.24
N ASN A 126 11.61 -0.88 3.50
CA ASN A 126 12.52 -2.01 3.70
C ASN A 126 13.71 -1.66 4.61
N PRO A 127 14.08 -2.56 5.55
CA PRO A 127 13.40 -3.81 5.89
C PRO A 127 12.11 -3.56 6.68
N GLY A 128 11.04 -4.28 6.35
CA GLY A 128 9.73 -4.18 7.02
C GLY A 128 9.75 -4.59 8.48
N ARG A 129 10.72 -5.41 8.88
CA ARG A 129 10.86 -5.91 10.26
C ARG A 129 10.94 -4.76 11.27
N GLY A 130 9.94 -4.69 12.15
CA GLY A 130 9.85 -3.68 13.20
C GLY A 130 9.41 -2.29 12.72
N ASN A 131 9.31 -2.07 11.40
CA ASN A 131 8.85 -0.82 10.82
C ASN A 131 7.40 -0.92 10.33
N ASP A 132 7.10 -2.01 9.61
CA ASP A 132 5.75 -2.23 9.13
C ASP A 132 4.79 -2.49 10.27
N THR A 133 3.54 -2.13 10.04
CA THR A 133 2.50 -2.30 11.05
C THR A 133 1.26 -2.95 10.47
N ILE A 134 0.51 -3.64 11.33
CA ILE A 134 -0.80 -4.18 11.02
C ILE A 134 -1.75 -3.92 12.18
N SER A 135 -3.01 -3.67 11.88
CA SER A 135 -4.03 -3.52 12.93
C SER A 135 -4.45 -4.86 13.54
N THR A 136 -5.20 -4.79 14.60
CA THR A 136 -6.05 -5.92 15.01
C THR A 136 -7.05 -6.22 13.90
N VAL A 137 -7.40 -7.50 13.75
CA VAL A 137 -8.51 -7.89 12.88
C VAL A 137 -9.82 -7.70 13.64
N TYR A 138 -10.70 -6.92 13.04
CA TYR A 138 -12.03 -6.68 13.56
C TYR A 138 -13.04 -7.56 12.81
N PHE A 139 -13.94 -8.17 13.55
CA PHE A 139 -14.99 -9.01 12.99
C PHE A 139 -16.34 -8.32 13.15
N SER A 140 -17.14 -8.32 12.09
CA SER A 140 -18.51 -7.86 12.17
C SER A 140 -19.40 -8.85 12.92
N PRO A 141 -20.54 -8.40 13.42
CA PRO A 141 -21.56 -9.31 13.91
C PRO A 141 -21.99 -10.35 12.84
N PRO A 142 -22.48 -11.52 13.26
CA PRO A 142 -23.03 -12.51 12.34
C PRO A 142 -24.13 -11.91 11.44
N ASN A 143 -24.24 -12.41 10.21
CA ASN A 143 -25.21 -11.96 9.20
C ASN A 143 -25.02 -10.51 8.70
N THR A 144 -23.86 -9.89 8.93
CA THR A 144 -23.50 -8.64 8.26
C THR A 144 -23.30 -8.92 6.77
N PRO A 145 -23.84 -8.08 5.87
CA PRO A 145 -23.59 -8.23 4.43
C PRO A 145 -22.11 -8.26 4.10
N PRO A 146 -21.69 -8.96 3.03
CA PRO A 146 -20.31 -8.95 2.57
C PRO A 146 -19.79 -7.52 2.37
N PRO A 147 -18.52 -7.25 2.66
CA PRO A 147 -17.97 -5.91 2.52
C PRO A 147 -17.93 -5.51 1.04
N THR A 148 -18.35 -4.28 0.78
CA THR A 148 -18.32 -3.66 -0.54
C THR A 148 -17.12 -2.73 -0.70
N ALA A 149 -16.87 -2.21 -1.90
CA ALA A 149 -15.85 -1.18 -2.13
C ALA A 149 -16.03 0.01 -1.17
N ALA A 150 -17.26 0.51 -1.02
CA ALA A 150 -17.56 1.62 -0.10
C ALA A 150 -17.21 1.32 1.37
N TYR A 151 -17.31 0.06 1.79
CA TYR A 151 -16.88 -0.36 3.13
C TYR A 151 -15.37 -0.18 3.34
N CYS A 152 -14.56 -0.55 2.35
CA CYS A 152 -13.12 -0.37 2.41
C CYS A 152 -12.71 1.10 2.26
N GLN A 153 -13.47 1.91 1.52
CA GLN A 153 -13.24 3.35 1.35
C GLN A 153 -13.53 4.18 2.60
N ALA A 154 -14.38 3.69 3.50
CA ALA A 154 -14.63 4.33 4.80
C ALA A 154 -13.42 4.13 5.72
N PHE A 155 -12.31 4.84 5.40
CA PHE A 155 -11.04 4.69 6.09
C PHE A 155 -11.13 5.24 7.51
N GLU A 156 -11.10 4.35 8.50
CA GLU A 156 -10.87 4.69 9.89
C GLU A 156 -9.43 4.33 10.25
N ASN A 157 -8.81 5.11 11.10
CA ASN A 157 -7.46 4.79 11.58
C ASN A 157 -7.56 3.72 12.67
N PHE A 158 -7.34 2.48 12.31
CA PHE A 158 -7.23 1.41 13.30
C PHE A 158 -5.91 1.51 14.05
N PRO A 159 -5.89 1.20 15.37
CA PRO A 159 -4.66 1.09 16.12
C PRO A 159 -3.69 0.11 15.46
N GLN A 160 -2.48 0.59 15.18
CA GLN A 160 -1.44 -0.17 14.49
C GLN A 160 -0.48 -0.81 15.49
N LEU A 161 -0.06 -2.02 15.21
CA LEU A 161 0.88 -2.80 15.99
C LEU A 161 2.11 -3.11 15.12
N PRO A 162 3.32 -2.93 15.64
CA PRO A 162 4.53 -3.26 14.90
C PRO A 162 4.61 -4.76 14.64
N VAL A 163 5.09 -5.13 13.47
CA VAL A 163 5.22 -6.53 13.08
C VAL A 163 6.65 -6.99 13.26
N ASP A 164 6.83 -8.11 13.94
CA ASP A 164 8.09 -8.79 14.07
C ASP A 164 8.27 -9.84 12.96
N ASN A 165 9.49 -10.00 12.42
CA ASN A 165 9.78 -10.93 11.32
C ASN A 165 8.80 -10.84 10.15
N CYS A 166 8.74 -9.69 9.49
CA CYS A 166 7.82 -9.50 8.38
C CYS A 166 8.40 -8.76 7.20
N ASN A 167 7.65 -8.82 6.12
CA ASN A 167 7.65 -7.83 5.06
C ASN A 167 6.20 -7.59 4.63
N ILE A 168 5.77 -6.33 4.69
CA ILE A 168 4.52 -5.85 4.10
C ILE A 168 4.92 -5.00 2.90
N GLN A 169 4.21 -5.14 1.81
CA GLN A 169 4.35 -4.33 0.61
C GLN A 169 2.99 -3.83 0.18
N VAL A 170 2.89 -2.52 -0.03
CA VAL A 170 1.70 -1.84 -0.53
C VAL A 170 2.10 -1.06 -1.77
N ASP A 171 1.54 -1.44 -2.91
CA ASP A 171 1.72 -0.78 -4.20
C ASP A 171 0.50 0.11 -4.47
N ASP A 172 0.69 1.42 -4.37
CA ASP A 172 -0.29 2.45 -4.74
C ASP A 172 -0.05 2.86 -6.20
N CYS A 173 -1.12 2.93 -6.97
CA CYS A 173 -1.10 3.28 -8.38
C CYS A 173 -1.29 4.79 -8.65
N GLN A 174 -1.11 5.64 -7.66
CA GLN A 174 -1.24 7.10 -7.81
C GLN A 174 0.00 7.76 -8.43
#